data_01b7c9df4f294c986384e4eb7ec3579e
#
_entry.id   01b7c9df4f294c986384e4eb7ec3579e
#
_cell.length_a   1.000
_cell.length_b   1.000
_cell.length_c   1.000
_cell.angle_alpha   90.00
_cell.angle_beta   90.00
_cell.angle_gamma   90.00
#
_symmetry.space_group_name_H-M   'P 1'
#
loop_
_entity.id
_entity.type
_entity.pdbx_description
1 polymer ?
#
loop_
_entity_poly.entity_id
_entity_poly.type
_entity_poly.pdbx_seq_one_letter_code
_entity_poly.pdbx_strand_id
1 'polypeptide(L)'
;VRATDMPGRKRLQAGAFASAIQPLKHNVLDWCCGKGHLARTLAPLCGGDVTGFEWNATLVDDGNLLAGKFGDAVTLQCQDVMAENLTMPPDAHGVALHACGDLHRRLMRKVAGEGLPRVSVSPCCYHLTEALDYQPLSRRVRASKNGLELTRNELRLAVRETVTAPKRVREQTRRISRWRLGFDGLQRQLRGVDAYLPVPSHPAWLN
;
A
#
# COMPACT_ATOMS: atom_id res chain seq x y z
N VAL A 1 2.05 15.80 -12.82
CA VAL A 1 3.01 14.92 -12.16
C VAL A 1 4.34 15.01 -12.89
N ARG A 2 5.38 15.51 -12.22
CA ARG A 2 6.75 15.46 -12.76
C ARG A 2 7.18 14.01 -12.81
N ALA A 3 7.41 13.49 -14.02
CA ALA A 3 7.48 12.05 -14.28
C ALA A 3 8.90 11.47 -14.32
N THR A 4 9.93 12.29 -14.04
CA THR A 4 11.32 11.86 -14.15
C THR A 4 11.60 10.70 -13.19
N ASP A 5 12.13 9.61 -13.72
CA ASP A 5 12.46 8.36 -13.03
C ASP A 5 11.27 7.61 -12.41
N MET A 6 10.04 7.99 -12.75
CA MET A 6 8.87 7.30 -12.24
C MET A 6 8.25 6.39 -13.31
N PRO A 7 8.15 5.06 -13.11
CA PRO A 7 7.47 4.16 -14.03
C PRO A 7 6.01 4.60 -14.28
N GLY A 8 5.54 4.47 -15.52
CA GLY A 8 4.26 5.03 -15.97
C GLY A 8 3.06 4.69 -15.08
N ARG A 9 2.98 3.43 -14.59
CA ARG A 9 1.91 3.01 -13.66
C ARG A 9 1.96 3.74 -12.32
N LYS A 10 3.14 3.87 -11.72
CA LYS A 10 3.32 4.62 -10.46
C LYS A 10 2.95 6.08 -10.61
N ARG A 11 3.26 6.67 -11.76
CA ARG A 11 2.90 8.05 -12.08
C ARG A 11 1.38 8.28 -12.07
N LEU A 12 0.61 7.39 -12.71
CA LEU A 12 -0.85 7.48 -12.70
C LEU A 12 -1.42 7.33 -11.29
N GLN A 13 -0.90 6.38 -10.51
CA GLN A 13 -1.32 6.16 -9.13
C GLN A 13 -0.98 7.35 -8.23
N ALA A 14 0.23 7.91 -8.32
CA ALA A 14 0.61 9.09 -7.54
C ALA A 14 -0.25 10.31 -7.90
N GLY A 15 -0.56 10.52 -9.19
CA GLY A 15 -1.44 11.59 -9.63
C GLY A 15 -2.87 11.44 -9.11
N ALA A 16 -3.46 10.25 -9.22
CA ALA A 16 -4.80 9.97 -8.72
C ALA A 16 -4.87 10.12 -7.19
N PHE A 17 -3.88 9.61 -6.46
CA PHE A 17 -3.79 9.76 -5.02
C PHE A 17 -3.66 11.23 -4.62
N ALA A 18 -2.74 11.98 -5.25
CA ALA A 18 -2.57 13.41 -5.01
C ALA A 18 -3.86 14.21 -5.22
N SER A 19 -4.63 13.88 -6.26
CA SER A 19 -5.92 14.53 -6.52
C SER A 19 -6.96 14.19 -5.43
N ALA A 20 -7.00 12.94 -4.98
CA ALA A 20 -8.00 12.47 -4.00
C ALA A 20 -7.79 13.04 -2.59
N ILE A 21 -6.54 13.42 -2.23
CA ILE A 21 -6.22 13.90 -0.88
C ILE A 21 -6.22 15.42 -0.74
N GLN A 22 -6.59 16.16 -1.78
CA GLN A 22 -6.75 17.62 -1.74
C GLN A 22 -7.87 18.06 -0.78
N PRO A 23 -7.80 19.27 -0.20
CA PRO A 23 -6.65 20.19 -0.20
C PRO A 23 -5.58 19.79 0.82
N LEU A 24 -4.31 20.11 0.53
CA LEU A 24 -3.17 19.91 1.43
C LEU A 24 -2.91 21.17 2.25
N LYS A 25 -3.52 21.27 3.43
CA LYS A 25 -3.48 22.45 4.32
C LYS A 25 -2.40 22.38 5.40
N HIS A 26 -1.80 21.20 5.61
CA HIS A 26 -0.85 20.89 6.67
C HIS A 26 0.48 20.50 6.05
N ASN A 27 1.54 20.44 6.85
CA ASN A 27 2.78 19.79 6.45
C ASN A 27 2.48 18.37 5.99
N VAL A 28 3.20 17.87 5.01
CA VAL A 28 3.00 16.51 4.48
C VAL A 28 4.17 15.62 4.90
N LEU A 29 3.84 14.46 5.46
CA LEU A 29 4.80 13.39 5.71
C LEU A 29 4.50 12.19 4.80
N ASP A 30 5.37 11.95 3.81
CA ASP A 30 5.32 10.77 2.93
C ASP A 30 5.98 9.57 3.63
N TRP A 31 5.17 8.58 3.96
CA TRP A 31 5.55 7.41 4.76
C TRP A 31 6.04 6.26 3.89
N CYS A 32 7.27 5.79 4.14
CA CYS A 32 7.96 4.80 3.30
C CYS A 32 8.12 5.32 1.86
N CYS A 33 8.67 6.51 1.73
CA CYS A 33 8.62 7.32 0.52
C CYS A 33 9.50 6.81 -0.64
N GLY A 34 10.41 5.86 -0.39
CA GLY A 34 11.40 5.43 -1.38
C GLY A 34 12.24 6.62 -1.85
N LYS A 35 12.29 6.85 -3.17
CA LYS A 35 12.96 8.04 -3.75
C LYS A 35 12.11 9.31 -3.72
N GLY A 36 11.06 9.37 -2.90
CA GLY A 36 10.22 10.57 -2.72
C GLY A 36 9.37 10.97 -3.92
N HIS A 37 9.02 10.04 -4.80
CA HIS A 37 8.22 10.37 -5.97
C HIS A 37 6.83 10.92 -5.63
N LEU A 38 6.17 10.38 -4.58
CA LEU A 38 4.91 10.92 -4.10
C LEU A 38 5.13 12.28 -3.43
N ALA A 39 6.11 12.40 -2.53
CA ALA A 39 6.47 13.65 -1.87
C ALA A 39 6.69 14.78 -2.90
N ARG A 40 7.50 14.56 -3.93
CA ARG A 40 7.76 15.50 -5.03
C ARG A 40 6.52 15.82 -5.87
N THR A 41 5.57 14.88 -5.97
CA THR A 41 4.27 15.13 -6.62
C THR A 41 3.38 16.03 -5.78
N LEU A 42 3.45 15.91 -4.44
CA LEU A 42 2.63 16.66 -3.49
C LEU A 42 3.20 18.06 -3.19
N ALA A 43 4.52 18.24 -3.24
CA ALA A 43 5.19 19.50 -2.90
C ALA A 43 4.60 20.74 -3.59
N PRO A 44 4.34 20.77 -4.91
CA PRO A 44 3.74 21.96 -5.56
C PRO A 44 2.27 22.17 -5.19
N LEU A 45 1.64 21.24 -4.49
CA LEU A 45 0.22 21.30 -4.08
C LEU A 45 0.07 21.58 -2.58
N CYS A 46 1.18 21.56 -1.84
CA CYS A 46 1.23 21.73 -0.40
C CYS A 46 1.60 23.17 -0.06
N GLY A 47 0.88 23.79 0.89
CA GLY A 47 1.21 25.12 1.42
C GLY A 47 2.25 25.10 2.54
N GLY A 48 2.67 23.93 3.00
CA GLY A 48 3.66 23.71 4.07
C GLY A 48 4.84 22.85 3.59
N ASP A 49 5.60 22.36 4.55
CA ASP A 49 6.76 21.51 4.30
C ASP A 49 6.35 20.10 3.88
N VAL A 50 7.16 19.51 3.00
CA VAL A 50 7.00 18.11 2.56
C VAL A 50 8.23 17.31 2.95
N THR A 51 8.04 16.37 3.87
CA THR A 51 9.09 15.46 4.36
C THR A 51 8.76 14.03 3.97
N GLY A 52 9.76 13.23 3.65
CA GLY A 52 9.60 11.80 3.43
C GLY A 52 10.45 10.98 4.39
N PHE A 53 9.89 9.90 4.95
CA PHE A 53 10.62 8.92 5.74
C PHE A 53 10.86 7.65 4.92
N GLU A 54 12.11 7.23 4.87
CA GLU A 54 12.54 5.99 4.20
C GLU A 54 13.70 5.38 5.01
N TRP A 55 13.66 4.07 5.23
CA TRP A 55 14.69 3.39 6.02
C TRP A 55 15.99 3.12 5.25
N ASN A 56 15.93 3.08 3.92
CA ASN A 56 17.07 2.81 3.05
C ASN A 56 17.80 4.12 2.70
N ALA A 57 18.98 4.32 3.30
CA ALA A 57 19.78 5.53 3.09
C ALA A 57 20.09 5.81 1.61
N THR A 58 20.37 4.78 0.80
CA THR A 58 20.65 4.96 -0.64
C THR A 58 19.46 5.55 -1.37
N LEU A 59 18.24 5.12 -1.04
CA LEU A 59 17.02 5.67 -1.65
C LEU A 59 16.77 7.12 -1.20
N VAL A 60 17.12 7.45 0.05
CA VAL A 60 17.04 8.81 0.59
C VAL A 60 18.01 9.73 -0.15
N ASP A 61 19.27 9.32 -0.30
CA ASP A 61 20.30 10.10 -1.01
C ASP A 61 19.90 10.33 -2.46
N ASP A 62 19.53 9.29 -3.18
CA ASP A 62 19.04 9.37 -4.56
C ASP A 62 17.83 10.30 -4.69
N GLY A 63 16.90 10.22 -3.75
CA GLY A 63 15.69 11.02 -3.73
C GLY A 63 15.96 12.50 -3.45
N ASN A 64 16.85 12.82 -2.50
CA ASN A 64 17.28 14.18 -2.23
C ASN A 64 18.06 14.79 -3.42
N LEU A 65 18.93 14.01 -4.08
CA LEU A 65 19.60 14.43 -5.32
C LEU A 65 18.59 14.75 -6.43
N LEU A 66 17.55 13.91 -6.59
CA LEU A 66 16.48 14.17 -7.55
C LEU A 66 15.68 15.43 -7.19
N ALA A 67 15.33 15.62 -5.93
CA ALA A 67 14.62 16.81 -5.46
C ALA A 67 15.43 18.08 -5.75
N GLY A 68 16.72 18.08 -5.41
CA GLY A 68 17.65 19.19 -5.69
C GLY A 68 17.79 19.48 -7.17
N LYS A 69 17.97 18.45 -8.00
CA LYS A 69 18.09 18.58 -9.48
C LYS A 69 16.88 19.27 -10.13
N PHE A 70 15.68 19.06 -9.57
CA PHE A 70 14.44 19.61 -10.15
C PHE A 70 13.88 20.80 -9.35
N GLY A 71 14.56 21.22 -8.28
CA GLY A 71 14.11 22.32 -7.42
C GLY A 71 12.78 22.00 -6.69
N ASP A 72 12.57 20.73 -6.38
CA ASP A 72 11.38 20.31 -5.62
C ASP A 72 11.61 20.58 -4.11
N ALA A 73 10.67 21.28 -3.46
CA ALA A 73 10.74 21.60 -2.03
C ALA A 73 10.38 20.36 -1.18
N VAL A 74 11.28 19.39 -1.12
CA VAL A 74 11.10 18.11 -0.41
C VAL A 74 12.39 17.75 0.31
N THR A 75 12.26 17.25 1.53
CA THR A 75 13.37 16.69 2.31
C THR A 75 13.09 15.25 2.65
N LEU A 76 13.94 14.32 2.20
CA LEU A 76 13.85 12.92 2.60
C LEU A 76 14.80 12.65 3.76
N GLN A 77 14.36 11.88 4.74
CA GLN A 77 15.11 11.53 5.94
C GLN A 77 15.22 10.02 6.05
N CYS A 78 16.45 9.54 6.37
CA CYS A 78 16.67 8.14 6.66
C CYS A 78 16.07 7.82 8.04
N GLN A 79 14.90 7.16 8.03
CA GLN A 79 14.14 6.90 9.24
C GLN A 79 13.45 5.54 9.15
N ASP A 80 13.69 4.68 10.15
CA ASP A 80 12.89 3.48 10.34
C ASP A 80 11.53 3.86 10.97
N VAL A 81 10.48 3.72 10.19
CA VAL A 81 9.11 4.04 10.63
C VAL A 81 8.55 3.04 11.65
N MET A 82 9.21 1.89 11.84
CA MET A 82 8.84 0.90 12.84
C MET A 82 9.55 1.13 14.19
N ALA A 83 10.54 2.01 14.25
CA ALA A 83 11.25 2.32 15.49
C ALA A 83 10.30 2.80 16.60
N GLU A 84 10.54 2.35 17.84
CA GLU A 84 9.67 2.70 18.98
C GLU A 84 9.68 4.19 19.30
N ASN A 85 10.87 4.81 19.23
CA ASN A 85 11.10 6.23 19.55
C ASN A 85 10.85 7.18 18.38
N LEU A 86 10.18 6.71 17.31
CA LEU A 86 9.82 7.55 16.18
C LEU A 86 8.92 8.71 16.62
N THR A 87 9.32 9.93 16.28
CA THR A 87 8.51 11.14 16.42
C THR A 87 8.00 11.60 15.08
N MET A 88 6.74 12.06 15.05
CA MET A 88 6.13 12.62 13.85
C MET A 88 6.40 14.12 13.78
N PRO A 89 6.57 14.70 12.57
CA PRO A 89 6.58 16.15 12.44
C PRO A 89 5.26 16.76 12.97
N PRO A 90 5.33 17.90 13.64
CA PRO A 90 4.12 18.57 14.14
C PRO A 90 3.23 19.00 12.97
N ASP A 91 1.92 19.04 13.20
CA ASP A 91 0.92 19.43 12.20
C ASP A 91 1.01 18.65 10.88
N ALA A 92 1.46 17.39 10.93
CA ALA A 92 1.67 16.59 9.73
C ALA A 92 0.37 15.92 9.25
N HIS A 93 0.10 16.05 7.96
CA HIS A 93 -0.78 15.14 7.23
C HIS A 93 0.04 13.91 6.82
N GLY A 94 -0.11 12.80 7.52
CA GLY A 94 0.55 11.55 7.17
C GLY A 94 -0.04 10.95 5.89
N VAL A 95 0.79 10.76 4.86
CA VAL A 95 0.36 10.15 3.60
C VAL A 95 1.13 8.87 3.32
N ALA A 96 0.46 7.85 2.79
CA ALA A 96 1.10 6.59 2.43
C ALA A 96 0.44 5.98 1.19
N LEU A 97 1.22 5.86 0.13
CA LEU A 97 0.85 5.16 -1.09
C LEU A 97 1.72 3.90 -1.21
N HIS A 98 1.10 2.72 -1.13
CA HIS A 98 1.77 1.42 -1.14
C HIS A 98 2.64 1.10 0.11
N ALA A 99 2.46 1.79 1.23
CA ALA A 99 2.98 1.29 2.50
C ALA A 99 2.17 0.07 2.91
N CYS A 100 2.79 -1.10 2.92
CA CYS A 100 2.10 -2.39 2.99
C CYS A 100 2.06 -2.96 4.41
N GLY A 101 1.01 -3.72 4.72
CA GLY A 101 0.88 -4.47 5.96
C GLY A 101 1.00 -3.60 7.21
N ASP A 102 1.90 -3.94 8.11
CA ASP A 102 2.04 -3.24 9.37
C ASP A 102 2.57 -1.79 9.22
N LEU A 103 3.18 -1.44 8.09
CA LEU A 103 3.67 -0.08 7.84
C LEU A 103 2.54 0.96 7.83
N HIS A 104 1.46 0.74 7.05
CA HIS A 104 0.33 1.68 7.05
C HIS A 104 -0.46 1.63 8.36
N ARG A 105 -0.52 0.48 9.01
CA ARG A 105 -1.16 0.33 10.32
C ARG A 105 -0.41 1.13 11.40
N ARG A 106 0.94 1.15 11.33
CA ARG A 106 1.78 1.96 12.21
C ARG A 106 1.51 3.46 12.00
N LEU A 107 1.46 3.92 10.75
CA LEU A 107 1.10 5.31 10.44
C LEU A 107 -0.25 5.71 11.04
N MET A 108 -1.29 4.90 10.83
CA MET A 108 -2.63 5.18 11.34
C MET A 108 -2.65 5.27 12.88
N ARG A 109 -1.92 4.37 13.57
CA ARG A 109 -1.79 4.41 15.04
C ARG A 109 -1.06 5.66 15.52
N LYS A 110 0.05 6.03 14.86
CA LYS A 110 0.85 7.21 15.20
C LYS A 110 0.04 8.48 15.04
N VAL A 111 -0.62 8.67 13.89
CA VAL A 111 -1.46 9.83 13.64
C VAL A 111 -2.58 9.95 14.67
N ALA A 112 -3.28 8.84 14.97
CA ALA A 112 -4.37 8.86 15.96
C ALA A 112 -3.85 9.05 17.39
N GLY A 113 -2.71 8.47 17.75
CA GLY A 113 -2.13 8.54 19.08
C GLY A 113 -1.51 9.89 19.41
N GLU A 114 -0.92 10.57 18.42
CA GLU A 114 -0.31 11.88 18.56
C GLU A 114 -1.26 13.03 18.23
N GLY A 115 -2.52 12.73 17.86
CA GLY A 115 -3.53 13.76 17.58
C GLY A 115 -3.22 14.59 16.33
N LEU A 116 -2.51 14.01 15.33
CA LEU A 116 -2.20 14.72 14.11
C LEU A 116 -3.45 14.97 13.26
N PRO A 117 -3.48 16.05 12.47
CA PRO A 117 -4.71 16.56 11.88
C PRO A 117 -5.31 15.64 10.80
N ARG A 118 -4.47 14.84 10.10
CA ARG A 118 -4.96 14.06 8.96
C ARG A 118 -4.09 12.86 8.63
N VAL A 119 -4.72 11.81 8.10
CA VAL A 119 -4.04 10.66 7.50
C VAL A 119 -4.71 10.27 6.19
N SER A 120 -3.93 9.94 5.18
CA SER A 120 -4.41 9.39 3.91
C SER A 120 -3.58 8.19 3.51
N VAL A 121 -4.21 7.04 3.38
CA VAL A 121 -3.52 5.79 3.05
C VAL A 121 -4.18 5.08 1.87
N SER A 122 -3.37 4.55 0.97
CA SER A 122 -3.79 3.65 -0.09
C SER A 122 -2.91 2.39 -0.06
N PRO A 123 -3.22 1.44 0.83
CA PRO A 123 -2.43 0.22 0.97
C PRO A 123 -2.74 -0.75 -0.15
N CYS A 124 -1.79 -1.66 -0.44
CA CYS A 124 -1.98 -2.70 -1.46
C CYS A 124 -1.83 -4.12 -0.91
N CYS A 125 -0.93 -4.36 0.03
CA CYS A 125 -0.57 -5.69 0.51
C CYS A 125 -0.93 -5.86 1.99
N TYR A 126 -2.18 -6.13 2.29
CA TYR A 126 -2.69 -6.26 3.67
C TYR A 126 -2.08 -7.45 4.42
N HIS A 127 -1.66 -8.50 3.71
CA HIS A 127 -1.10 -9.72 4.28
C HIS A 127 0.36 -9.57 4.76
N LEU A 128 1.03 -8.45 4.50
CA LEU A 128 2.40 -8.18 4.98
C LEU A 128 2.36 -7.70 6.44
N THR A 129 1.89 -8.55 7.31
CA THR A 129 1.76 -8.35 8.76
C THR A 129 2.44 -9.49 9.50
N GLU A 130 2.97 -9.24 10.67
CA GLU A 130 3.55 -10.26 11.56
C GLU A 130 2.47 -11.16 12.14
N ALA A 131 1.28 -10.61 12.43
CA ALA A 131 0.17 -11.35 12.96
C ALA A 131 -0.33 -12.44 11.98
N LEU A 132 -0.65 -13.62 12.50
CA LEU A 132 -1.23 -14.72 11.72
C LEU A 132 -2.66 -14.41 11.28
N ASP A 133 -3.40 -13.71 12.14
CA ASP A 133 -4.78 -13.34 11.93
C ASP A 133 -4.93 -11.82 11.86
N TYR A 134 -5.96 -11.37 11.16
CA TYR A 134 -6.27 -9.95 11.03
C TYR A 134 -6.54 -9.30 12.38
N GLN A 135 -5.83 -8.22 12.67
CA GLN A 135 -5.96 -7.46 13.91
C GLN A 135 -6.64 -6.12 13.61
N PRO A 136 -7.96 -5.95 13.85
CA PRO A 136 -8.66 -4.71 13.60
C PRO A 136 -8.06 -3.53 14.40
N LEU A 137 -7.90 -2.37 13.77
CA LEU A 137 -7.49 -1.15 14.47
C LEU A 137 -8.65 -0.49 15.23
N SER A 138 -9.85 -0.58 14.71
CA SER A 138 -11.05 0.00 15.30
C SER A 138 -11.44 -0.68 16.62
N ARG A 139 -11.61 0.10 17.68
CA ARG A 139 -12.16 -0.41 18.97
C ARG A 139 -13.52 -1.04 18.79
N ARG A 140 -14.38 -0.44 17.95
CA ARG A 140 -15.73 -0.94 17.67
C ARG A 140 -15.70 -2.33 17.03
N VAL A 141 -14.82 -2.55 16.06
CA VAL A 141 -14.70 -3.86 15.41
C VAL A 141 -14.12 -4.90 16.36
N ARG A 142 -13.12 -4.54 17.17
CA ARG A 142 -12.56 -5.44 18.19
C ARG A 142 -13.56 -5.86 19.26
N ALA A 143 -14.49 -4.97 19.63
CA ALA A 143 -15.52 -5.25 20.63
C ALA A 143 -16.75 -5.96 20.04
N SER A 144 -16.83 -6.13 18.73
CA SER A 144 -17.95 -6.81 18.07
C SER A 144 -17.91 -8.31 18.34
N LYS A 145 -19.04 -8.89 18.74
CA LYS A 145 -19.21 -10.35 18.90
C LYS A 145 -19.10 -11.10 17.57
N ASN A 146 -19.38 -10.42 16.45
CA ASN A 146 -19.26 -10.93 15.08
C ASN A 146 -18.03 -10.30 14.44
N GLY A 147 -16.88 -10.32 15.12
CA GLY A 147 -15.62 -9.80 14.62
C GLY A 147 -15.25 -10.41 13.27
N LEU A 148 -14.60 -9.62 12.44
CA LEU A 148 -14.07 -10.11 11.17
C LEU A 148 -12.84 -10.99 11.47
N GLU A 149 -12.98 -12.29 11.27
CA GLU A 149 -11.90 -13.25 11.39
C GLU A 149 -11.34 -13.54 9.99
N LEU A 150 -10.12 -13.12 9.75
CA LEU A 150 -9.39 -13.34 8.49
C LEU A 150 -7.96 -13.76 8.83
N THR A 151 -7.54 -14.85 8.27
CA THR A 151 -6.13 -15.25 8.32
C THR A 151 -5.26 -14.36 7.44
N ARG A 152 -3.97 -14.28 7.74
CA ARG A 152 -2.99 -13.59 6.89
C ARG A 152 -3.02 -14.10 5.45
N ASN A 153 -3.36 -15.37 5.22
CA ASN A 153 -3.46 -15.92 3.87
C ASN A 153 -4.69 -15.40 3.12
N GLU A 154 -5.82 -15.23 3.79
CA GLU A 154 -7.04 -14.67 3.19
C GLU A 154 -6.86 -13.19 2.83
N LEU A 155 -6.09 -12.44 3.60
CA LEU A 155 -5.73 -11.06 3.27
C LEU A 155 -4.99 -10.92 1.92
N ARG A 156 -4.45 -12.01 1.36
CA ARG A 156 -3.84 -12.02 0.02
C ARG A 156 -4.85 -11.85 -1.10
N LEU A 157 -6.14 -12.06 -0.86
CA LEU A 157 -7.17 -11.88 -1.88
C LEU A 157 -7.15 -10.46 -2.46
N ALA A 158 -6.95 -9.44 -1.61
CA ALA A 158 -6.86 -8.04 -2.03
C ALA A 158 -5.67 -7.76 -2.98
N VAL A 159 -4.61 -8.57 -2.93
CA VAL A 159 -3.39 -8.38 -3.76
C VAL A 159 -3.55 -9.01 -5.15
N ARG A 160 -4.48 -9.94 -5.32
CA ARG A 160 -4.75 -10.61 -6.59
C ARG A 160 -5.50 -9.73 -7.59
N GLU A 161 -5.87 -8.52 -7.17
CA GLU A 161 -6.52 -7.54 -8.04
C GLU A 161 -5.61 -7.15 -9.20
N THR A 162 -6.05 -7.43 -10.43
CA THR A 162 -5.29 -7.17 -11.66
C THR A 162 -5.84 -5.98 -12.45
N VAL A 163 -6.62 -5.10 -11.81
CA VAL A 163 -7.30 -3.96 -12.46
C VAL A 163 -6.34 -3.12 -13.30
N THR A 164 -5.13 -2.93 -12.82
CA THR A 164 -4.10 -2.13 -13.52
C THR A 164 -3.26 -2.94 -14.52
N ALA A 165 -3.48 -4.23 -14.65
CA ALA A 165 -2.76 -5.07 -15.59
C ALA A 165 -3.26 -4.86 -17.04
N PRO A 166 -2.45 -5.10 -18.08
CA PRO A 166 -2.88 -5.09 -19.47
C PRO A 166 -4.08 -6.03 -19.69
N LYS A 167 -4.94 -5.69 -20.64
CA LYS A 167 -6.18 -6.45 -20.97
C LYS A 167 -5.90 -7.96 -21.11
N ARG A 168 -4.87 -8.32 -21.87
CA ARG A 168 -4.46 -9.73 -22.05
C ARG A 168 -4.20 -10.44 -20.73
N VAL A 169 -3.47 -9.82 -19.80
CA VAL A 169 -3.17 -10.42 -18.48
C VAL A 169 -4.43 -10.58 -17.65
N ARG A 170 -5.34 -9.61 -17.68
CA ARG A 170 -6.62 -9.69 -16.96
C ARG A 170 -7.50 -10.82 -17.49
N GLU A 171 -7.58 -10.96 -18.81
CA GLU A 171 -8.35 -12.04 -19.47
C GLU A 171 -7.76 -13.41 -19.17
N GLN A 172 -6.43 -13.54 -19.22
CA GLN A 172 -5.73 -14.78 -18.85
C GLN A 172 -5.97 -15.15 -17.38
N THR A 173 -5.82 -14.19 -16.45
CA THR A 173 -6.07 -14.42 -15.02
C THR A 173 -7.51 -14.85 -14.78
N ARG A 174 -8.49 -14.19 -15.44
CA ARG A 174 -9.91 -14.56 -15.34
C ARG A 174 -10.17 -15.98 -15.85
N ARG A 175 -9.57 -16.36 -16.98
CA ARG A 175 -9.69 -17.70 -17.56
C ARG A 175 -9.13 -18.76 -16.62
N ILE A 176 -7.90 -18.55 -16.10
CA ILE A 176 -7.27 -19.47 -15.15
C ILE A 176 -8.09 -19.59 -13.86
N SER A 177 -8.59 -18.49 -13.33
CA SER A 177 -9.43 -18.49 -12.12
C SER A 177 -10.73 -19.29 -12.33
N ARG A 178 -11.39 -19.15 -13.49
CA ARG A 178 -12.59 -19.92 -13.81
C ARG A 178 -12.30 -21.42 -13.85
N TRP A 179 -11.19 -21.83 -14.48
CA TRP A 179 -10.79 -23.23 -14.53
C TRP A 179 -10.49 -23.79 -13.14
N ARG A 180 -9.76 -23.06 -12.32
CA ARG A 180 -9.42 -23.50 -10.97
C ARG A 180 -10.65 -23.62 -10.07
N LEU A 181 -11.55 -22.64 -10.12
CA LEU A 181 -12.80 -22.70 -9.36
C LEU A 181 -13.72 -23.81 -9.85
N GLY A 182 -13.85 -24.00 -11.18
CA GLY A 182 -14.61 -25.09 -11.74
C GLY A 182 -14.06 -26.45 -11.36
N PHE A 183 -12.73 -26.63 -11.41
CA PHE A 183 -12.07 -27.84 -10.96
C PHE A 183 -12.29 -28.09 -9.47
N ASP A 184 -12.11 -27.04 -8.63
CA ASP A 184 -12.30 -27.17 -7.18
C ASP A 184 -13.75 -27.56 -6.83
N GLY A 185 -14.76 -26.96 -7.48
CA GLY A 185 -16.15 -27.34 -7.30
C GLY A 185 -16.42 -28.78 -7.72
N LEU A 186 -15.96 -29.18 -8.91
CA LEU A 186 -16.14 -30.53 -9.42
C LEU A 186 -15.46 -31.60 -8.54
N GLN A 187 -14.21 -31.38 -8.12
CA GLN A 187 -13.48 -32.34 -7.31
C GLN A 187 -14.12 -32.52 -5.91
N ARG A 188 -14.65 -31.46 -5.31
CA ARG A 188 -15.39 -31.55 -4.04
C ARG A 188 -16.66 -32.39 -4.20
N GLN A 189 -17.41 -32.12 -5.29
CA GLN A 189 -18.62 -32.88 -5.58
C GLN A 189 -18.34 -34.37 -5.83
N LEU A 190 -17.34 -34.70 -6.64
CA LEU A 190 -16.99 -36.10 -6.96
C LEU A 190 -16.41 -36.86 -5.77
N ARG A 191 -15.64 -36.19 -4.92
CA ARG A 191 -15.03 -36.79 -3.73
C ARG A 191 -15.96 -36.86 -2.54
N GLY A 192 -17.04 -36.07 -2.53
CA GLY A 192 -17.90 -35.90 -1.37
C GLY A 192 -17.19 -35.25 -0.15
N VAL A 193 -16.08 -34.55 -0.38
CA VAL A 193 -15.26 -33.94 0.66
C VAL A 193 -15.10 -32.45 0.40
N ASP A 194 -15.50 -31.63 1.36
CA ASP A 194 -15.34 -30.18 1.29
C ASP A 194 -13.90 -29.74 1.67
N ALA A 195 -12.95 -30.15 0.85
CA ALA A 195 -11.54 -29.85 1.04
C ALA A 195 -10.86 -29.49 -0.28
N TYR A 196 -9.98 -28.48 -0.23
CA TYR A 196 -9.18 -28.09 -1.38
C TYR A 196 -8.23 -29.20 -1.82
N LEU A 197 -8.15 -29.42 -3.15
CA LEU A 197 -7.17 -30.30 -3.77
C LEU A 197 -6.12 -29.44 -4.49
N PRO A 198 -4.83 -29.51 -4.11
CA PRO A 198 -3.77 -28.78 -4.81
C PRO A 198 -3.72 -29.15 -6.29
N VAL A 199 -3.74 -28.15 -7.15
CA VAL A 199 -3.60 -28.34 -8.61
C VAL A 199 -2.21 -27.90 -9.01
N PRO A 200 -1.48 -28.66 -9.85
CA PRO A 200 -0.21 -28.21 -10.40
C PRO A 200 -0.39 -26.91 -11.19
N SER A 201 0.71 -26.22 -11.46
CA SER A 201 0.69 -25.05 -12.33
C SER A 201 0.01 -25.41 -13.66
N HIS A 202 -0.83 -24.49 -14.16
CA HIS A 202 -1.58 -24.71 -15.40
C HIS A 202 -0.63 -24.98 -16.58
N PRO A 203 -1.02 -25.82 -17.51
CA PRO A 203 -0.23 -26.11 -18.71
C PRO A 203 0.05 -24.86 -19.54
N ALA A 204 1.19 -24.80 -20.23
CA ALA A 204 1.61 -23.66 -21.03
C ALA A 204 0.61 -23.27 -22.15
N TRP A 205 -0.19 -24.22 -22.64
CA TRP A 205 -1.22 -23.97 -23.66
C TRP A 205 -2.46 -23.18 -23.13
N LEU A 206 -2.55 -22.98 -21.82
CA LEU A 206 -3.54 -22.08 -21.20
C LEU A 206 -3.09 -20.62 -21.16
N ASN A 207 -1.86 -20.33 -21.55
CA ASN A 207 -1.28 -19.01 -21.62
C ASN A 207 -1.73 -18.21 -22.85
#